data_26869164c5a64c183c84c74f44320316
#
_entry.id   26869164c5a64c183c84c74f44320316
#
_cell.length_a   1.000
_cell.length_b   1.000
_cell.length_c   1.000
_cell.angle_alpha   90.00
_cell.angle_beta   90.00
_cell.angle_gamma   90.00
#
_symmetry.space_group_name_H-M   'P 1'
#
loop_
_entity.id
_entity.type
_entity.pdbx_description
1 polymer ?
#
loop_
_entity_poly.entity_id
_entity_poly.type
_entity_poly.pdbx_seq_one_letter_code
_entity_poly.pdbx_strand_id
1 'polypeptide(L)'
;YYINQADFVACHNPSYITKGYKMVQDVKPGGIFMINCQWSDEELAEHLNAEAKQYIAKNNIQLYTINAIDKAIEIGMGKRTNTILQSAFFKLANVMPIDQAVEFMKAAAKKSYSKKGDAVVEMNYKAIDAGVDAVHKVEVPADWANATEEKKTINRTGRPATVKMVNELLDPIGLMDGDSLPVSAFKDIADGQFETGASAYEKRGTAVMVPEWDPTSCVQCNSCAFVCSHATIRPFILDAGEVSAAPSQIKLADSKHAVAEGMKFTMSVSPLDCMGCGECVTVCPAAAKGALKMVPQESQAEEQPVFDYLVANVGKKEIKPVFTDATPIGSQYNQPLLEFSGSCAGCAETSYARLITQLFGEQMYLSLIHISEPTRQAEI
;
A
#
# COMPACT_ATOMS: atom_id res chain seq x y z
N TYR A 1 -17.59 -2.24 18.43
CA TYR A 1 -18.67 -2.63 17.52
C TYR A 1 -18.44 -2.04 16.14
N TYR A 2 -18.67 -2.82 15.09
CA TYR A 2 -18.73 -2.29 13.73
C TYR A 2 -20.11 -1.63 13.53
N ILE A 3 -20.11 -0.51 12.78
CA ILE A 3 -21.33 0.20 12.41
C ILE A 3 -21.75 -0.33 11.05
N ASN A 4 -22.94 -0.86 10.93
CA ASN A 4 -23.50 -1.41 9.69
C ASN A 4 -24.73 -0.65 9.16
N GLN A 5 -25.02 0.52 9.70
CA GLN A 5 -26.11 1.42 9.29
C GLN A 5 -25.64 2.88 9.48
N ALA A 6 -24.52 3.20 8.85
CA ALA A 6 -23.90 4.52 8.98
C ALA A 6 -24.65 5.58 8.15
N ASP A 7 -24.78 6.78 8.69
CA ASP A 7 -25.25 7.97 7.94
C ASP A 7 -24.23 8.40 6.88
N PHE A 8 -22.93 8.21 7.19
CA PHE A 8 -21.82 8.63 6.37
C PHE A 8 -20.68 7.62 6.48
N VAL A 9 -20.17 7.17 5.32
CA VAL A 9 -18.94 6.36 5.21
C VAL A 9 -17.97 7.05 4.25
N ALA A 10 -16.70 7.12 4.62
CA ALA A 10 -15.65 7.66 3.78
C ALA A 10 -14.59 6.61 3.43
N CYS A 11 -14.36 6.38 2.15
CA CYS A 11 -13.22 5.64 1.63
C CYS A 11 -12.05 6.60 1.38
N HIS A 12 -11.06 6.58 2.26
CA HIS A 12 -9.93 7.51 2.19
C HIS A 12 -8.84 7.11 1.20
N ASN A 13 -8.83 5.84 0.76
CA ASN A 13 -7.83 5.34 -0.19
C ASN A 13 -8.52 4.65 -1.38
N PRO A 14 -8.28 5.09 -2.62
CA PRO A 14 -8.92 4.54 -3.81
C PRO A 14 -8.64 3.05 -4.03
N SER A 15 -7.49 2.54 -3.54
CA SER A 15 -7.16 1.12 -3.67
C SER A 15 -8.19 0.19 -2.99
N TYR A 16 -8.92 0.67 -1.98
CA TYR A 16 -9.97 -0.12 -1.33
C TYR A 16 -11.17 -0.35 -2.23
N ILE A 17 -11.44 0.59 -3.14
CA ILE A 17 -12.46 0.44 -4.17
C ILE A 17 -12.03 -0.61 -5.19
N THR A 18 -10.80 -0.48 -5.73
CA THR A 18 -10.28 -1.43 -6.74
C THR A 18 -10.12 -2.85 -6.19
N LYS A 19 -9.93 -3.01 -4.89
CA LYS A 19 -9.91 -4.29 -4.19
C LYS A 19 -11.31 -4.85 -3.90
N GLY A 20 -12.34 -4.05 -4.06
CA GLY A 20 -13.72 -4.48 -3.83
C GLY A 20 -14.12 -4.67 -2.37
N TYR A 21 -13.50 -3.90 -1.45
CA TYR A 21 -13.87 -3.94 -0.03
C TYR A 21 -15.34 -3.53 0.16
N LYS A 22 -16.07 -4.28 0.98
CA LYS A 22 -17.50 -4.09 1.25
C LYS A 22 -17.77 -2.92 2.21
N MET A 23 -17.36 -1.71 1.82
CA MET A 23 -17.51 -0.50 2.63
C MET A 23 -18.84 0.21 2.42
N VAL A 24 -19.35 0.24 1.19
CA VAL A 24 -20.59 0.94 0.88
C VAL A 24 -21.82 0.25 1.46
N GLN A 25 -21.74 -1.05 1.70
CA GLN A 25 -22.81 -1.84 2.31
C GLN A 25 -23.09 -1.46 3.77
N ASP A 26 -22.13 -0.79 4.43
CA ASP A 26 -22.33 -0.27 5.78
C ASP A 26 -23.10 1.06 5.82
N VAL A 27 -23.35 1.68 4.65
CA VAL A 27 -24.15 2.91 4.56
C VAL A 27 -25.64 2.56 4.58
N LYS A 28 -26.41 3.22 5.45
CA LYS A 28 -27.87 3.06 5.46
C LYS A 28 -28.52 3.61 4.18
N PRO A 29 -29.70 3.11 3.78
CA PRO A 29 -30.41 3.67 2.63
C PRO A 29 -30.59 5.19 2.73
N GLY A 30 -30.25 5.90 1.63
CA GLY A 30 -30.25 7.36 1.58
C GLY A 30 -29.05 8.05 2.24
N GLY A 31 -28.13 7.28 2.84
CA GLY A 31 -26.92 7.79 3.46
C GLY A 31 -25.87 8.24 2.44
N ILE A 32 -24.71 8.66 2.92
CA ILE A 32 -23.63 9.25 2.11
C ILE A 32 -22.43 8.31 2.04
N PHE A 33 -21.91 8.08 0.83
CA PHE A 33 -20.64 7.44 0.59
C PHE A 33 -19.69 8.41 -0.12
N MET A 34 -18.56 8.73 0.50
CA MET A 34 -17.53 9.61 -0.06
C MET A 34 -16.27 8.83 -0.37
N ILE A 35 -15.67 9.06 -1.54
CA ILE A 35 -14.42 8.43 -1.97
C ILE A 35 -13.36 9.49 -2.22
N ASN A 36 -12.19 9.35 -1.59
CA ASN A 36 -11.02 10.15 -1.92
C ASN A 36 -10.28 9.51 -3.08
N CYS A 37 -10.40 10.08 -4.27
CA CYS A 37 -9.75 9.58 -5.48
C CYS A 37 -9.45 10.71 -6.46
N GLN A 38 -8.60 10.42 -7.44
CA GLN A 38 -8.23 11.33 -8.53
C GLN A 38 -9.03 11.05 -9.82
N TRP A 39 -9.98 10.12 -9.76
CA TRP A 39 -10.73 9.61 -10.90
C TRP A 39 -11.83 10.57 -11.35
N SER A 40 -12.09 10.60 -12.66
CA SER A 40 -13.33 11.13 -13.23
C SER A 40 -14.53 10.24 -12.86
N ASP A 41 -15.76 10.71 -13.15
CA ASP A 41 -16.96 9.91 -12.88
C ASP A 41 -16.99 8.63 -13.74
N GLU A 42 -16.44 8.66 -14.94
CA GLU A 42 -16.31 7.53 -15.84
C GLU A 42 -15.30 6.51 -15.30
N GLU A 43 -14.11 6.97 -14.91
CA GLU A 43 -13.07 6.12 -14.29
C GLU A 43 -13.56 5.51 -12.97
N LEU A 44 -14.26 6.29 -12.14
CA LEU A 44 -14.88 5.78 -10.92
C LEU A 44 -15.86 4.65 -11.23
N ALA A 45 -16.68 4.81 -12.28
CA ALA A 45 -17.60 3.78 -12.72
C ALA A 45 -16.89 2.49 -13.16
N GLU A 46 -15.71 2.57 -13.76
CA GLU A 46 -14.90 1.40 -14.14
C GLU A 46 -14.31 0.69 -12.92
N HIS A 47 -13.94 1.44 -11.89
CA HIS A 47 -13.30 0.90 -10.68
C HIS A 47 -14.28 0.31 -9.66
N LEU A 48 -15.54 0.77 -9.63
CA LEU A 48 -16.57 0.22 -8.76
C LEU A 48 -17.02 -1.16 -9.27
N ASN A 49 -17.02 -2.17 -8.40
CA ASN A 49 -17.55 -3.49 -8.73
C ASN A 49 -19.08 -3.49 -8.84
N ALA A 50 -19.64 -4.53 -9.45
CA ALA A 50 -21.08 -4.63 -9.70
C ALA A 50 -21.91 -4.63 -8.41
N GLU A 51 -21.42 -5.27 -7.34
CA GLU A 51 -22.12 -5.32 -6.06
C GLU A 51 -22.24 -3.93 -5.41
N ALA A 52 -21.16 -3.15 -5.42
CA ALA A 52 -21.16 -1.77 -4.93
C ALA A 52 -22.10 -0.87 -5.75
N LYS A 53 -22.02 -0.94 -7.08
CA LYS A 53 -22.93 -0.20 -7.97
C LYS A 53 -24.40 -0.51 -7.69
N GLN A 54 -24.73 -1.81 -7.59
CA GLN A 54 -26.10 -2.23 -7.29
C GLN A 54 -26.57 -1.70 -5.93
N TYR A 55 -25.70 -1.77 -4.90
CA TYR A 55 -26.04 -1.27 -3.57
C TYR A 55 -26.31 0.23 -3.58
N ILE A 56 -25.43 1.00 -4.21
CA ILE A 56 -25.53 2.46 -4.36
C ILE A 56 -26.87 2.84 -5.02
N ALA A 57 -27.18 2.23 -6.17
CA ALA A 57 -28.39 2.56 -6.92
C ALA A 57 -29.67 2.10 -6.22
N LYS A 58 -29.72 0.86 -5.70
CA LYS A 58 -30.93 0.28 -5.06
C LYS A 58 -31.28 0.95 -3.73
N ASN A 59 -30.29 1.45 -3.00
CA ASN A 59 -30.47 2.07 -1.69
C ASN A 59 -30.43 3.61 -1.75
N ASN A 60 -30.42 4.22 -2.93
CA ASN A 60 -30.37 5.67 -3.11
C ASN A 60 -29.19 6.32 -2.34
N ILE A 61 -28.03 5.67 -2.34
CA ILE A 61 -26.84 6.21 -1.65
C ILE A 61 -26.39 7.48 -2.37
N GLN A 62 -26.14 8.53 -1.61
CA GLN A 62 -25.58 9.76 -2.13
C GLN A 62 -24.07 9.59 -2.29
N LEU A 63 -23.62 9.48 -3.55
CA LEU A 63 -22.21 9.25 -3.88
C LEU A 63 -21.48 10.58 -4.07
N TYR A 64 -20.33 10.71 -3.42
CA TYR A 64 -19.44 11.87 -3.54
C TYR A 64 -18.00 11.43 -3.78
N THR A 65 -17.25 12.24 -4.51
CA THR A 65 -15.79 12.14 -4.63
C THR A 65 -15.11 13.40 -4.14
N ILE A 66 -13.84 13.27 -3.76
CA ILE A 66 -12.96 14.39 -3.46
C ILE A 66 -11.54 14.01 -3.89
N ASN A 67 -10.86 14.92 -4.61
CA ASN A 67 -9.44 14.76 -4.90
C ASN A 67 -8.59 15.52 -3.85
N ALA A 68 -8.53 14.98 -2.64
CA ALA A 68 -7.75 15.58 -1.56
C ALA A 68 -6.23 15.42 -1.77
N ILE A 69 -5.80 14.46 -2.59
CA ILE A 69 -4.38 14.19 -2.87
C ILE A 69 -3.75 15.35 -3.63
N ASP A 70 -4.32 15.71 -4.78
CA ASP A 70 -3.79 16.80 -5.58
C ASP A 70 -3.96 18.14 -4.87
N LYS A 71 -5.08 18.34 -4.17
CA LYS A 71 -5.28 19.55 -3.35
C LYS A 71 -4.23 19.70 -2.24
N ALA A 72 -3.84 18.63 -1.59
CA ALA A 72 -2.76 18.66 -0.59
C ALA A 72 -1.41 19.01 -1.22
N ILE A 73 -1.12 18.50 -2.42
CA ILE A 73 0.11 18.81 -3.18
C ILE A 73 0.11 20.28 -3.61
N GLU A 74 -0.99 20.80 -4.19
CA GLU A 74 -1.15 22.20 -4.61
C GLU A 74 -0.93 23.20 -3.46
N ILE A 75 -1.41 22.87 -2.26
CA ILE A 75 -1.29 23.70 -1.06
C ILE A 75 0.12 23.65 -0.46
N GLY A 76 0.92 22.63 -0.83
CA GLY A 76 2.26 22.40 -0.26
C GLY A 76 2.26 21.49 0.97
N MET A 77 1.16 20.79 1.24
CA MET A 77 1.04 19.83 2.36
C MET A 77 1.58 18.43 2.00
N GLY A 78 2.00 18.20 0.76
CA GLY A 78 2.47 16.91 0.27
C GLY A 78 1.37 15.84 0.36
N LYS A 79 1.60 14.77 1.11
CA LYS A 79 0.65 13.64 1.24
C LYS A 79 -0.38 13.82 2.37
N ARG A 80 -0.45 14.98 3.04
CA ARG A 80 -1.28 15.19 4.23
C ARG A 80 -2.69 15.63 3.84
N THR A 81 -3.57 14.67 3.63
CA THR A 81 -4.96 14.90 3.20
C THR A 81 -5.97 14.99 4.35
N ASN A 82 -5.57 14.65 5.58
CA ASN A 82 -6.47 14.50 6.72
C ASN A 82 -7.31 15.76 7.02
N THR A 83 -6.72 16.94 6.98
CA THR A 83 -7.44 18.21 7.25
C THR A 83 -8.49 18.49 6.16
N ILE A 84 -8.16 18.23 4.89
CA ILE A 84 -9.06 18.37 3.76
C ILE A 84 -10.26 17.42 3.90
N LEU A 85 -9.98 16.14 4.20
CA LEU A 85 -11.01 15.11 4.36
C LEU A 85 -11.90 15.36 5.59
N GLN A 86 -11.34 15.88 6.68
CA GLN A 86 -12.12 16.27 7.86
C GLN A 86 -13.09 17.42 7.53
N SER A 87 -12.65 18.40 6.77
CA SER A 87 -13.49 19.50 6.35
C SER A 87 -14.62 19.05 5.41
N ALA A 88 -14.33 18.17 4.45
CA ALA A 88 -15.32 17.52 3.62
C ALA A 88 -16.36 16.73 4.42
N PHE A 89 -15.92 16.01 5.47
CA PHE A 89 -16.82 15.33 6.38
C PHE A 89 -17.82 16.29 7.02
N PHE A 90 -17.37 17.40 7.61
CA PHE A 90 -18.27 18.37 8.24
C PHE A 90 -19.27 18.97 7.26
N LYS A 91 -18.85 19.20 6.02
CA LYS A 91 -19.76 19.66 4.96
C LYS A 91 -20.86 18.66 4.64
N LEU A 92 -20.48 17.38 4.47
CA LEU A 92 -21.42 16.33 4.01
C LEU A 92 -22.26 15.74 5.13
N ALA A 93 -21.66 15.45 6.28
CA ALA A 93 -22.35 14.82 7.40
C ALA A 93 -23.32 15.75 8.14
N ASN A 94 -23.19 17.08 7.91
CA ASN A 94 -24.08 18.11 8.44
C ASN A 94 -24.35 18.00 9.96
N VAL A 95 -23.33 17.63 10.72
CA VAL A 95 -23.40 17.46 12.19
C VAL A 95 -23.47 18.81 12.91
N MET A 96 -23.08 19.88 12.26
CA MET A 96 -23.21 21.28 12.69
C MET A 96 -23.18 22.19 11.45
N PRO A 97 -23.60 23.47 11.58
CA PRO A 97 -23.46 24.45 10.48
C PRO A 97 -22.03 24.56 9.98
N ILE A 98 -21.84 24.49 8.67
CA ILE A 98 -20.50 24.40 8.05
C ILE A 98 -19.60 25.59 8.40
N ASP A 99 -20.16 26.79 8.48
CA ASP A 99 -19.40 28.00 8.83
C ASP A 99 -18.81 27.89 10.24
N GLN A 100 -19.58 27.35 11.21
CA GLN A 100 -19.09 27.11 12.57
C GLN A 100 -18.03 26.01 12.58
N ALA A 101 -18.21 24.94 11.82
CA ALA A 101 -17.22 23.88 11.72
C ALA A 101 -15.88 24.41 11.18
N VAL A 102 -15.92 25.21 10.12
CA VAL A 102 -14.73 25.85 9.53
C VAL A 102 -14.06 26.78 10.55
N GLU A 103 -14.81 27.59 11.28
CA GLU A 103 -14.27 28.47 12.31
C GLU A 103 -13.56 27.66 13.40
N PHE A 104 -14.18 26.60 13.93
CA PHE A 104 -13.58 25.74 14.95
C PHE A 104 -12.35 25.00 14.44
N MET A 105 -12.38 24.50 13.21
CA MET A 105 -11.21 23.85 12.60
C MET A 105 -10.05 24.82 12.44
N LYS A 106 -10.30 26.05 11.96
CA LYS A 106 -9.27 27.11 11.83
C LYS A 106 -8.70 27.50 13.19
N ALA A 107 -9.55 27.65 14.23
CA ALA A 107 -9.11 27.94 15.58
C ALA A 107 -8.23 26.79 16.16
N ALA A 108 -8.62 25.53 15.94
CA ALA A 108 -7.86 24.36 16.35
C ALA A 108 -6.51 24.25 15.62
N ALA A 109 -6.49 24.51 14.30
CA ALA A 109 -5.27 24.56 13.51
C ALA A 109 -4.31 25.63 13.99
N LYS A 110 -4.80 26.85 14.28
CA LYS A 110 -3.99 27.91 14.85
C LYS A 110 -3.37 27.51 16.18
N LYS A 111 -4.18 26.93 17.09
CA LYS A 111 -3.69 26.46 18.41
C LYS A 111 -2.61 25.39 18.27
N SER A 112 -2.76 24.47 17.32
CA SER A 112 -1.85 23.32 17.14
C SER A 112 -0.55 23.69 16.43
N TYR A 113 -0.62 24.62 15.47
CA TYR A 113 0.49 24.88 14.55
C TYR A 113 1.15 26.25 14.71
N SER A 114 0.65 27.15 15.56
CA SER A 114 1.24 28.49 15.77
C SER A 114 2.74 28.46 16.09
N LYS A 115 3.19 27.45 16.85
CA LYS A 115 4.62 27.27 17.18
C LYS A 115 5.48 26.87 15.97
N LYS A 116 4.88 26.43 14.87
CA LYS A 116 5.57 26.04 13.62
C LYS A 116 5.63 27.18 12.60
N GLY A 117 5.09 28.35 12.94
CA GLY A 117 5.07 29.54 12.12
C GLY A 117 3.78 29.76 11.36
N ASP A 118 3.52 31.02 10.99
CA ASP A 118 2.26 31.43 10.36
C ASP A 118 2.03 30.79 9.01
N ALA A 119 3.08 30.50 8.24
CA ALA A 119 2.97 29.81 6.96
C ALA A 119 2.32 28.42 7.07
N VAL A 120 2.63 27.69 8.17
CA VAL A 120 2.03 26.37 8.41
C VAL A 120 0.56 26.49 8.83
N VAL A 121 0.23 27.51 9.61
CA VAL A 121 -1.17 27.82 9.97
C VAL A 121 -1.99 28.14 8.73
N GLU A 122 -1.45 29.00 7.86
CA GLU A 122 -2.12 29.40 6.61
C GLU A 122 -2.32 28.23 5.65
N MET A 123 -1.35 27.33 5.52
CA MET A 123 -1.53 26.09 4.75
C MET A 123 -2.69 25.24 5.27
N ASN A 124 -2.84 25.14 6.61
CA ASN A 124 -3.96 24.40 7.19
C ASN A 124 -5.30 25.11 6.94
N TYR A 125 -5.35 26.44 6.96
CA TYR A 125 -6.55 27.20 6.61
C TYR A 125 -6.98 26.92 5.16
N LYS A 126 -6.03 26.99 4.21
CA LYS A 126 -6.29 26.64 2.81
C LYS A 126 -6.79 25.20 2.65
N ALA A 127 -6.24 24.26 3.42
CA ALA A 127 -6.68 22.87 3.39
C ALA A 127 -8.12 22.70 3.91
N ILE A 128 -8.51 23.45 4.96
CA ILE A 128 -9.88 23.45 5.48
C ILE A 128 -10.84 23.98 4.41
N ASP A 129 -10.53 25.12 3.80
CA ASP A 129 -11.37 25.73 2.77
C ASP A 129 -11.46 24.80 1.54
N ALA A 130 -10.33 24.26 1.08
CA ALA A 130 -10.29 23.32 -0.04
C ALA A 130 -11.15 22.06 0.19
N GLY A 131 -11.22 21.54 1.41
CA GLY A 131 -12.05 20.39 1.74
C GLY A 131 -13.55 20.70 1.64
N VAL A 132 -13.95 21.93 1.93
CA VAL A 132 -15.34 22.38 1.71
C VAL A 132 -15.65 22.51 0.22
N ASP A 133 -14.73 23.07 -0.56
CA ASP A 133 -14.98 23.44 -1.96
C ASP A 133 -14.81 22.27 -2.94
N ALA A 134 -13.91 21.34 -2.66
CA ALA A 134 -13.51 20.27 -3.59
C ALA A 134 -14.43 19.05 -3.62
N VAL A 135 -15.47 19.02 -2.79
CA VAL A 135 -16.45 17.92 -2.78
C VAL A 135 -17.29 17.93 -4.05
N HIS A 136 -17.25 16.83 -4.80
CA HIS A 136 -18.02 16.63 -6.03
C HIS A 136 -19.10 15.57 -5.79
N LYS A 137 -20.35 15.87 -6.19
CA LYS A 137 -21.45 14.93 -6.16
C LYS A 137 -21.51 14.16 -7.46
N VAL A 138 -21.47 12.84 -7.38
CA VAL A 138 -21.55 11.95 -8.54
C VAL A 138 -23.01 11.62 -8.84
N GLU A 139 -23.42 11.79 -10.08
CA GLU A 139 -24.74 11.37 -10.53
C GLU A 139 -24.74 9.84 -10.75
N VAL A 140 -25.58 9.13 -10.00
CA VAL A 140 -25.64 7.65 -10.03
C VAL A 140 -26.48 7.21 -11.23
N PRO A 141 -25.92 6.47 -12.21
CA PRO A 141 -26.66 5.96 -13.34
C PRO A 141 -27.72 4.93 -12.93
N ALA A 142 -28.91 4.99 -13.52
CA ALA A 142 -30.01 4.09 -13.17
C ALA A 142 -29.72 2.61 -13.53
N ASP A 143 -28.89 2.35 -14.52
CA ASP A 143 -28.45 1.03 -14.96
C ASP A 143 -27.54 0.32 -13.95
N TRP A 144 -26.92 1.06 -13.04
CA TRP A 144 -26.13 0.47 -11.94
C TRP A 144 -26.95 -0.49 -11.07
N ALA A 145 -28.27 -0.29 -10.97
CA ALA A 145 -29.15 -1.21 -10.24
C ALA A 145 -29.11 -2.66 -10.76
N ASN A 146 -28.73 -2.84 -12.03
CA ASN A 146 -28.64 -4.12 -12.72
C ASN A 146 -27.19 -4.44 -13.18
N ALA A 147 -26.20 -3.76 -12.65
CA ALA A 147 -24.80 -4.02 -12.99
C ALA A 147 -24.44 -5.48 -12.74
N THR A 148 -23.69 -6.06 -13.66
CA THR A 148 -23.19 -7.44 -13.56
C THR A 148 -21.68 -7.45 -13.80
N GLU A 149 -20.99 -8.37 -13.16
CA GLU A 149 -19.55 -8.55 -13.31
C GLU A 149 -19.23 -10.03 -13.33
N GLU A 150 -18.32 -10.43 -14.20
CA GLU A 150 -17.76 -11.78 -14.18
C GLU A 150 -16.81 -11.89 -12.96
N LYS A 151 -17.02 -12.92 -12.15
CA LYS A 151 -16.11 -13.20 -11.02
C LYS A 151 -14.73 -13.55 -11.56
N LYS A 152 -13.78 -12.67 -11.36
CA LYS A 152 -12.36 -12.94 -11.70
C LYS A 152 -11.84 -14.02 -10.76
N THR A 153 -11.47 -15.18 -11.32
CA THR A 153 -10.74 -16.20 -10.56
C THR A 153 -9.29 -15.76 -10.46
N ILE A 154 -8.81 -15.51 -9.26
CA ILE A 154 -7.41 -15.17 -9.02
C ILE A 154 -6.63 -16.49 -8.93
N ASN A 155 -5.85 -16.79 -9.97
CA ASN A 155 -4.94 -17.94 -9.95
C ASN A 155 -3.68 -17.57 -9.17
N ARG A 156 -3.53 -18.15 -7.98
CA ARG A 156 -2.36 -17.96 -7.12
C ARG A 156 -1.41 -19.15 -7.24
N THR A 157 -0.11 -18.86 -7.27
CA THR A 157 0.97 -19.85 -7.17
C THR A 157 1.58 -19.79 -5.76
N GLY A 158 2.15 -20.89 -5.30
CA GLY A 158 2.78 -20.99 -3.98
C GLY A 158 2.50 -22.32 -3.30
N ARG A 159 2.78 -22.41 -2.00
CA ARG A 159 2.48 -23.61 -1.22
C ARG A 159 0.97 -23.85 -1.18
N PRO A 160 0.50 -25.10 -1.49
CA PRO A 160 -0.93 -25.36 -1.58
C PRO A 160 -1.73 -25.00 -0.31
N ALA A 161 -1.16 -25.28 0.87
CA ALA A 161 -1.79 -24.94 2.16
C ALA A 161 -1.96 -23.45 2.33
N THR A 162 -0.92 -22.64 2.02
CA THR A 162 -0.98 -21.19 2.09
C THR A 162 -2.01 -20.62 1.10
N VAL A 163 -1.98 -21.07 -0.15
CA VAL A 163 -2.93 -20.63 -1.17
C VAL A 163 -4.37 -20.97 -0.80
N LYS A 164 -4.61 -22.18 -0.25
CA LYS A 164 -5.92 -22.58 0.25
C LYS A 164 -6.40 -21.64 1.36
N MET A 165 -5.56 -21.41 2.37
CA MET A 165 -5.91 -20.52 3.49
C MET A 165 -6.20 -19.09 3.01
N VAL A 166 -5.40 -18.57 2.07
CA VAL A 166 -5.62 -17.24 1.49
C VAL A 166 -6.98 -17.17 0.79
N ASN A 167 -7.27 -18.10 -0.12
CA ASN A 167 -8.49 -18.07 -0.92
C ASN A 167 -9.76 -18.31 -0.10
N GLU A 168 -9.71 -19.25 0.86
CA GLU A 168 -10.90 -19.70 1.60
C GLU A 168 -11.14 -18.89 2.88
N LEU A 169 -10.12 -18.26 3.45
CA LEU A 169 -10.22 -17.56 4.73
C LEU A 169 -9.79 -16.10 4.65
N LEU A 170 -8.55 -15.81 4.20
CA LEU A 170 -8.01 -14.46 4.30
C LEU A 170 -8.64 -13.49 3.28
N ASP A 171 -8.96 -13.94 2.08
CA ASP A 171 -9.63 -13.09 1.08
C ASP A 171 -11.02 -12.64 1.54
N PRO A 172 -11.93 -13.54 1.99
CA PRO A 172 -13.24 -13.10 2.52
C PRO A 172 -13.07 -12.12 3.69
N ILE A 173 -12.17 -12.41 4.64
CA ILE A 173 -11.90 -11.50 5.77
C ILE A 173 -11.36 -10.16 5.28
N GLY A 174 -10.38 -10.17 4.36
CA GLY A 174 -9.78 -8.97 3.79
C GLY A 174 -10.76 -8.12 2.98
N LEU A 175 -11.76 -8.75 2.37
CA LEU A 175 -12.85 -8.06 1.64
C LEU A 175 -13.97 -7.56 2.57
N MET A 176 -13.82 -7.68 3.89
CA MET A 176 -14.83 -7.32 4.90
C MET A 176 -16.09 -8.21 4.85
N ASP A 177 -15.95 -9.45 4.38
CA ASP A 177 -17.01 -10.46 4.26
C ASP A 177 -16.79 -11.66 5.20
N GLY A 178 -16.01 -11.46 6.26
CA GLY A 178 -15.69 -12.53 7.23
C GLY A 178 -16.89 -13.13 7.92
N ASP A 179 -17.97 -12.36 8.10
CA ASP A 179 -19.23 -12.84 8.71
C ASP A 179 -19.98 -13.87 7.84
N SER A 180 -19.66 -13.96 6.54
CA SER A 180 -20.18 -15.01 5.65
C SER A 180 -19.55 -16.39 5.90
N LEU A 181 -18.41 -16.44 6.60
CA LEU A 181 -17.67 -17.66 6.84
C LEU A 181 -18.32 -18.48 7.98
N PRO A 182 -18.55 -19.80 7.78
CA PRO A 182 -19.00 -20.67 8.86
C PRO A 182 -17.88 -20.88 9.89
N VAL A 183 -18.25 -21.15 11.15
CA VAL A 183 -17.25 -21.45 12.20
C VAL A 183 -16.31 -22.58 11.80
N SER A 184 -16.77 -23.56 11.04
CA SER A 184 -15.96 -24.67 10.54
C SER A 184 -14.83 -24.25 9.57
N ALA A 185 -14.88 -23.05 8.99
CA ALA A 185 -13.79 -22.52 8.15
C ALA A 185 -12.49 -22.35 8.96
N PHE A 186 -12.58 -22.15 10.26
CA PHE A 186 -11.46 -21.89 11.16
C PHE A 186 -10.89 -23.16 11.82
N LYS A 187 -11.42 -24.37 11.52
CA LYS A 187 -11.02 -25.60 12.21
C LYS A 187 -9.54 -25.95 12.02
N ASP A 188 -8.98 -25.65 10.85
CA ASP A 188 -7.59 -25.99 10.51
C ASP A 188 -6.59 -25.01 11.16
N ILE A 189 -7.06 -23.92 11.75
CA ILE A 189 -6.28 -22.91 12.49
C ILE A 189 -6.83 -22.67 13.89
N ALA A 190 -7.51 -23.65 14.47
CA ALA A 190 -8.16 -23.53 15.78
C ALA A 190 -7.19 -23.24 16.93
N ASP A 191 -5.92 -23.55 16.75
CA ASP A 191 -4.82 -23.25 17.68
C ASP A 191 -4.20 -21.84 17.46
N GLY A 192 -4.70 -21.07 16.48
CA GLY A 192 -4.21 -19.74 16.12
C GLY A 192 -2.95 -19.76 15.25
N GLN A 193 -2.49 -20.90 14.77
CA GLN A 193 -1.34 -20.99 13.88
C GLN A 193 -1.77 -20.81 12.42
N PHE A 194 -1.33 -19.69 11.82
CA PHE A 194 -1.54 -19.40 10.41
C PHE A 194 -0.38 -19.88 9.54
N GLU A 195 -0.68 -20.21 8.29
CA GLU A 195 0.35 -20.48 7.30
C GLU A 195 1.26 -19.26 7.09
N THR A 196 2.56 -19.44 7.19
CA THR A 196 3.54 -18.36 7.01
C THR A 196 3.63 -17.91 5.55
N GLY A 197 3.96 -16.63 5.32
CA GLY A 197 4.11 -16.06 3.97
C GLY A 197 2.80 -15.58 3.34
N ALA A 198 1.68 -15.61 4.05
CA ALA A 198 0.39 -15.16 3.53
C ALA A 198 0.36 -13.66 3.18
N SER A 199 1.19 -12.82 3.82
CA SER A 199 1.31 -11.39 3.52
C SER A 199 1.68 -11.09 2.06
N ALA A 200 2.36 -12.02 1.37
CA ALA A 200 2.71 -11.88 -0.04
C ALA A 200 1.48 -11.80 -0.98
N TYR A 201 0.32 -12.24 -0.52
CA TYR A 201 -0.92 -12.26 -1.30
C TYR A 201 -1.86 -11.07 -1.03
N GLU A 202 -1.58 -10.25 -0.02
CA GLU A 202 -2.45 -9.11 0.32
C GLU A 202 -2.48 -8.04 -0.78
N LYS A 203 -1.32 -7.68 -1.34
CA LYS A 203 -1.19 -6.70 -2.45
C LYS A 203 -2.07 -5.46 -2.23
N ARG A 204 -1.90 -4.76 -1.11
CA ARG A 204 -2.82 -3.69 -0.66
C ARG A 204 -2.91 -2.49 -1.57
N GLY A 205 -1.85 -2.16 -2.31
CA GLY A 205 -1.83 -1.08 -3.30
C GLY A 205 -2.09 0.32 -2.70
N THR A 206 -1.65 0.57 -1.46
CA THR A 206 -2.01 1.80 -0.73
C THR A 206 -1.11 3.00 -1.03
N ALA A 207 0.03 2.79 -1.69
CA ALA A 207 0.94 3.86 -2.03
C ALA A 207 0.42 4.70 -3.20
N VAL A 208 0.42 6.01 -3.07
CA VAL A 208 0.13 6.94 -4.19
C VAL A 208 1.32 7.00 -5.14
N MET A 209 2.54 7.00 -4.58
CA MET A 209 3.79 7.09 -5.33
C MET A 209 4.68 5.91 -4.94
N VAL A 210 5.32 5.29 -5.92
CA VAL A 210 6.27 4.17 -5.74
C VAL A 210 7.58 4.46 -6.46
N PRO A 211 8.70 3.82 -6.07
CA PRO A 211 9.97 4.04 -6.76
C PRO A 211 9.97 3.37 -8.14
N GLU A 212 10.39 4.12 -9.14
CA GLU A 212 10.79 3.61 -10.45
C GLU A 212 12.32 3.50 -10.50
N TRP A 213 12.83 2.35 -10.98
CA TRP A 213 14.25 2.09 -11.14
C TRP A 213 14.72 2.31 -12.58
N ASP A 214 15.85 3.05 -12.73
CA ASP A 214 16.56 3.19 -13.99
C ASP A 214 17.89 2.39 -13.96
N PRO A 215 18.03 1.34 -14.81
CA PRO A 215 19.23 0.53 -14.88
C PRO A 215 20.48 1.28 -15.30
N THR A 216 20.34 2.34 -16.10
CA THR A 216 21.49 3.05 -16.71
C THR A 216 22.28 3.85 -15.67
N SER A 217 21.60 4.42 -14.71
CA SER A 217 22.18 5.28 -13.66
C SER A 217 22.51 4.53 -12.36
N CYS A 218 22.02 3.29 -12.19
CA CYS A 218 22.19 2.52 -10.98
C CYS A 218 23.63 2.07 -10.76
N VAL A 219 24.14 2.22 -9.52
CA VAL A 219 25.50 1.77 -9.12
C VAL A 219 25.50 0.39 -8.45
N GLN A 220 24.35 -0.26 -8.30
CA GLN A 220 24.16 -1.61 -7.75
C GLN A 220 24.65 -1.77 -6.29
N CYS A 221 24.51 -0.72 -5.48
CA CYS A 221 24.94 -0.74 -4.07
C CYS A 221 23.94 -1.37 -3.10
N ASN A 222 22.72 -1.70 -3.55
CA ASN A 222 21.62 -2.28 -2.78
C ASN A 222 21.15 -1.45 -1.56
N SER A 223 21.58 -0.19 -1.39
CA SER A 223 21.18 0.65 -0.26
C SER A 223 19.66 0.85 -0.19
N CYS A 224 19.00 0.94 -1.34
CA CYS A 224 17.54 1.05 -1.42
C CYS A 224 16.82 -0.19 -0.88
N ALA A 225 17.32 -1.39 -1.16
CA ALA A 225 16.80 -2.63 -0.61
C ALA A 225 17.11 -2.73 0.89
N PHE A 226 18.32 -2.31 1.29
CA PHE A 226 18.79 -2.38 2.68
C PHE A 226 17.90 -1.58 3.64
N VAL A 227 17.41 -0.39 3.25
CA VAL A 227 16.56 0.45 4.11
C VAL A 227 15.07 0.13 4.00
N CYS A 228 14.66 -0.66 3.01
CA CYS A 228 13.24 -0.93 2.78
C CYS A 228 12.65 -1.76 3.91
N SER A 229 11.76 -1.15 4.71
CA SER A 229 11.08 -1.79 5.84
C SER A 229 10.20 -2.97 5.44
N HIS A 230 9.65 -2.91 4.22
CA HIS A 230 8.63 -3.87 3.76
C HIS A 230 9.16 -4.89 2.75
N ALA A 231 10.48 -4.86 2.44
CA ALA A 231 11.12 -5.75 1.48
C ALA A 231 10.48 -5.70 0.06
N THR A 232 9.97 -4.55 -0.34
CA THR A 232 9.26 -4.36 -1.61
C THR A 232 10.15 -3.93 -2.76
N ILE A 233 11.42 -3.61 -2.48
CA ILE A 233 12.46 -3.35 -3.49
C ILE A 233 13.62 -4.29 -3.23
N ARG A 234 13.96 -5.13 -4.23
CA ARG A 234 14.95 -6.22 -4.09
C ARG A 234 15.87 -6.32 -5.28
N PRO A 235 17.17 -6.60 -5.06
CA PRO A 235 18.12 -6.90 -6.12
C PRO A 235 18.03 -8.39 -6.51
N PHE A 236 18.19 -8.66 -7.80
CA PHE A 236 18.34 -10.01 -8.34
C PHE A 236 19.48 -10.06 -9.33
N ILE A 237 20.17 -11.20 -9.38
CA ILE A 237 21.16 -11.54 -10.40
C ILE A 237 20.61 -12.70 -11.20
N LEU A 238 20.55 -12.55 -12.50
CA LEU A 238 19.94 -13.52 -13.43
C LEU A 238 21.02 -14.09 -14.37
N ASP A 239 20.98 -15.39 -14.55
CA ASP A 239 21.69 -16.05 -15.64
C ASP A 239 20.92 -15.96 -16.97
N ALA A 240 21.53 -16.45 -18.05
CA ALA A 240 20.92 -16.36 -19.38
C ALA A 240 19.60 -17.11 -19.53
N GLY A 241 19.45 -18.24 -18.80
CA GLY A 241 18.21 -19.00 -18.79
C GLY A 241 17.08 -18.28 -18.09
N GLU A 242 17.36 -17.70 -16.91
CA GLU A 242 16.40 -16.90 -16.15
C GLU A 242 15.99 -15.64 -16.89
N VAL A 243 16.94 -14.98 -17.59
CA VAL A 243 16.64 -13.81 -18.45
C VAL A 243 15.70 -14.20 -19.60
N SER A 244 15.94 -15.34 -20.24
CA SER A 244 15.10 -15.77 -21.38
C SER A 244 13.69 -16.16 -20.98
N ALA A 245 13.48 -16.59 -19.74
CA ALA A 245 12.18 -16.97 -19.19
C ALA A 245 11.45 -15.81 -18.49
N ALA A 246 12.14 -14.66 -18.28
CA ALA A 246 11.57 -13.51 -17.60
C ALA A 246 10.49 -12.80 -18.44
N PRO A 247 9.52 -12.10 -17.80
CA PRO A 247 8.59 -11.24 -18.50
C PRO A 247 9.31 -10.20 -19.37
N SER A 248 8.79 -9.93 -20.55
CA SER A 248 9.45 -9.07 -21.57
C SER A 248 9.70 -7.62 -21.12
N GLN A 249 8.92 -7.13 -20.16
CA GLN A 249 9.03 -5.77 -19.58
C GLN A 249 10.14 -5.64 -18.53
N ILE A 250 10.84 -6.72 -18.18
CA ILE A 250 11.92 -6.66 -17.17
C ILE A 250 13.02 -5.68 -17.59
N LYS A 251 13.39 -4.80 -16.67
CA LYS A 251 14.52 -3.87 -16.84
C LYS A 251 15.81 -4.56 -16.36
N LEU A 252 16.83 -4.58 -17.16
CA LEU A 252 18.10 -5.28 -16.89
C LEU A 252 19.30 -4.36 -17.09
N ALA A 253 20.35 -4.56 -16.30
CA ALA A 253 21.69 -4.02 -16.50
C ALA A 253 22.72 -5.15 -16.47
N ASP A 254 23.91 -4.94 -17.02
CA ASP A 254 25.02 -5.84 -16.77
C ASP A 254 25.42 -5.79 -15.31
N SER A 255 25.71 -6.97 -14.72
CA SER A 255 26.19 -7.02 -13.36
C SER A 255 27.54 -6.31 -13.24
N LYS A 256 27.63 -5.37 -12.28
CA LYS A 256 28.88 -4.68 -11.93
C LYS A 256 29.71 -5.46 -10.90
N HIS A 257 29.19 -6.59 -10.42
CA HIS A 257 29.87 -7.45 -9.46
C HIS A 257 30.76 -8.46 -10.18
N ALA A 258 32.05 -8.45 -9.91
CA ALA A 258 33.04 -9.30 -10.59
C ALA A 258 32.71 -10.80 -10.54
N VAL A 259 32.08 -11.26 -9.45
CA VAL A 259 31.67 -12.67 -9.29
C VAL A 259 30.41 -13.05 -10.06
N ALA A 260 29.72 -12.09 -10.61
CA ALA A 260 28.55 -12.26 -11.45
C ALA A 260 28.82 -11.73 -12.88
N GLU A 261 30.07 -11.83 -13.34
CA GLU A 261 30.46 -11.43 -14.69
C GLU A 261 29.67 -12.23 -15.72
N GLY A 262 29.15 -11.54 -16.71
CA GLY A 262 28.28 -12.12 -17.74
C GLY A 262 26.83 -12.33 -17.35
N MET A 263 26.46 -12.11 -16.07
CA MET A 263 25.07 -12.15 -15.59
C MET A 263 24.40 -10.78 -15.68
N LYS A 264 23.09 -10.77 -15.59
CA LYS A 264 22.28 -9.54 -15.56
C LYS A 264 21.83 -9.22 -14.13
N PHE A 265 21.78 -7.92 -13.84
CA PHE A 265 21.29 -7.37 -12.59
C PHE A 265 19.94 -6.67 -12.83
N THR A 266 19.02 -6.80 -11.89
CA THR A 266 17.81 -5.97 -11.80
C THR A 266 17.56 -5.55 -10.36
N MET A 267 16.95 -4.38 -10.20
CA MET A 267 16.38 -3.92 -8.95
C MET A 267 14.87 -3.84 -9.15
N SER A 268 14.15 -4.85 -8.70
CA SER A 268 12.71 -4.95 -8.90
C SER A 268 11.93 -4.40 -7.73
N VAL A 269 10.79 -3.83 -8.03
CA VAL A 269 9.87 -3.22 -7.05
C VAL A 269 8.53 -3.92 -7.11
N SER A 270 7.95 -4.22 -5.94
CA SER A 270 6.53 -4.61 -5.83
C SER A 270 5.68 -3.37 -5.59
N PRO A 271 5.02 -2.79 -6.60
CA PRO A 271 4.26 -1.55 -6.44
C PRO A 271 3.02 -1.72 -5.57
N LEU A 272 2.41 -2.91 -5.55
CA LEU A 272 1.21 -3.18 -4.75
C LEU A 272 1.52 -3.42 -3.26
N ASP A 273 2.75 -3.80 -2.90
CA ASP A 273 3.18 -3.99 -1.52
C ASP A 273 3.94 -2.77 -0.98
N CYS A 274 4.37 -1.85 -1.85
CA CYS A 274 5.09 -0.63 -1.47
C CYS A 274 4.18 0.31 -0.66
N MET A 275 4.74 0.89 0.41
CA MET A 275 4.04 1.87 1.26
C MET A 275 4.34 3.33 0.88
N GLY A 276 5.14 3.57 -0.16
CA GLY A 276 5.41 4.90 -0.70
C GLY A 276 6.17 5.85 0.24
N CYS A 277 6.98 5.35 1.17
CA CYS A 277 7.70 6.18 2.15
C CYS A 277 8.80 7.06 1.53
N GLY A 278 9.42 6.62 0.41
CA GLY A 278 10.49 7.35 -0.29
C GLY A 278 11.89 7.14 0.27
N GLU A 279 12.09 6.37 1.35
CA GLU A 279 13.40 6.13 1.97
C GLU A 279 14.43 5.57 0.98
N CYS A 280 14.01 4.68 0.09
CA CYS A 280 14.89 4.10 -0.94
C CYS A 280 15.48 5.16 -1.88
N VAL A 281 14.71 6.20 -2.20
CA VAL A 281 15.19 7.34 -3.04
C VAL A 281 16.10 8.24 -2.21
N THR A 282 15.75 8.50 -0.95
CA THR A 282 16.54 9.35 -0.05
C THR A 282 17.96 8.81 0.16
N VAL A 283 18.14 7.50 0.31
CA VAL A 283 19.47 6.89 0.53
C VAL A 283 20.21 6.55 -0.76
N CYS A 284 19.59 6.70 -1.92
CA CYS A 284 20.22 6.34 -3.19
C CYS A 284 21.32 7.33 -3.58
N PRO A 285 22.60 6.90 -3.66
CA PRO A 285 23.70 7.82 -4.01
C PRO A 285 23.62 8.34 -5.45
N ALA A 286 22.82 7.68 -6.29
CA ALA A 286 22.60 8.06 -7.68
C ALA A 286 21.20 8.64 -7.95
N ALA A 287 20.42 9.01 -6.91
CA ALA A 287 19.08 9.59 -7.07
C ALA A 287 19.11 10.87 -7.91
N ALA A 288 20.10 11.75 -7.71
CA ALA A 288 20.28 12.96 -8.50
C ALA A 288 20.53 12.69 -10.01
N LYS A 289 20.97 11.47 -10.35
CA LYS A 289 21.15 11.00 -11.74
C LYS A 289 19.94 10.23 -12.27
N GLY A 290 18.85 10.15 -11.48
CA GLY A 290 17.63 9.48 -11.87
C GLY A 290 17.60 7.95 -11.66
N ALA A 291 18.58 7.36 -10.95
CA ALA A 291 18.61 5.90 -10.71
C ALA A 291 17.37 5.37 -9.97
N LEU A 292 16.79 6.18 -9.09
CA LEU A 292 15.51 5.98 -8.44
C LEU A 292 14.76 7.31 -8.34
N LYS A 293 13.50 7.29 -8.69
CA LYS A 293 12.56 8.43 -8.52
C LYS A 293 11.19 7.92 -8.11
N MET A 294 10.44 8.73 -7.38
CA MET A 294 9.06 8.42 -7.03
C MET A 294 8.14 8.81 -8.19
N VAL A 295 7.30 7.87 -8.62
CA VAL A 295 6.32 8.05 -9.71
C VAL A 295 4.95 7.55 -9.26
N PRO A 296 3.84 7.94 -9.92
CA PRO A 296 2.51 7.41 -9.61
C PRO A 296 2.49 5.87 -9.66
N GLN A 297 1.84 5.24 -8.69
CA GLN A 297 1.80 3.77 -8.57
C GLN A 297 1.24 3.11 -9.82
N GLU A 298 0.19 3.67 -10.41
CA GLU A 298 -0.48 3.14 -11.60
C GLU A 298 0.46 3.02 -12.80
N SER A 299 1.45 3.93 -12.92
CA SER A 299 2.46 3.88 -13.97
C SER A 299 3.42 2.70 -13.85
N GLN A 300 3.42 1.99 -12.72
CA GLN A 300 4.30 0.87 -12.42
C GLN A 300 3.54 -0.47 -12.33
N ALA A 301 2.31 -0.55 -12.82
CA ALA A 301 1.50 -1.77 -12.76
C ALA A 301 2.21 -2.99 -13.41
N GLU A 302 2.93 -2.77 -14.50
CA GLU A 302 3.69 -3.80 -15.22
C GLU A 302 4.90 -4.36 -14.43
N GLU A 303 5.35 -3.69 -13.39
CA GLU A 303 6.45 -4.16 -12.54
C GLU A 303 5.99 -5.26 -11.55
N GLN A 304 4.70 -5.36 -11.22
CA GLN A 304 4.23 -6.37 -10.27
C GLN A 304 4.43 -7.80 -10.78
N PRO A 305 4.05 -8.16 -12.01
CA PRO A 305 4.32 -9.49 -12.56
C PRO A 305 5.82 -9.80 -12.65
N VAL A 306 6.66 -8.80 -12.90
CA VAL A 306 8.13 -8.95 -12.93
C VAL A 306 8.65 -9.30 -11.54
N PHE A 307 8.22 -8.56 -10.52
CA PHE A 307 8.63 -8.82 -9.14
C PHE A 307 8.20 -10.22 -8.69
N ASP A 308 6.95 -10.60 -8.94
CA ASP A 308 6.40 -11.90 -8.56
C ASP A 308 7.15 -13.05 -9.28
N TYR A 309 7.48 -12.89 -10.57
CA TYR A 309 8.31 -13.82 -11.31
C TYR A 309 9.70 -13.98 -10.67
N LEU A 310 10.38 -12.87 -10.38
CA LEU A 310 11.74 -12.89 -9.82
C LEU A 310 11.79 -13.58 -8.46
N VAL A 311 10.84 -13.28 -7.58
CA VAL A 311 10.76 -13.93 -6.26
C VAL A 311 10.52 -15.42 -6.37
N ALA A 312 9.69 -15.86 -7.31
CA ALA A 312 9.31 -17.27 -7.48
C ALA A 312 10.37 -18.11 -8.20
N ASN A 313 11.11 -17.53 -9.16
CA ASN A 313 11.90 -18.29 -10.13
C ASN A 313 13.40 -17.99 -10.10
N VAL A 314 13.83 -16.83 -9.58
CA VAL A 314 15.25 -16.47 -9.57
C VAL A 314 15.88 -16.83 -8.24
N GLY A 315 16.66 -17.91 -8.22
CA GLY A 315 17.36 -18.38 -7.05
C GLY A 315 18.48 -17.43 -6.59
N LYS A 316 18.83 -17.51 -5.30
CA LYS A 316 20.01 -16.85 -4.76
C LYS A 316 21.27 -17.37 -5.47
N LYS A 317 22.04 -16.48 -6.05
CA LYS A 317 23.37 -16.77 -6.59
C LYS A 317 24.42 -16.69 -5.47
N GLU A 318 25.38 -17.61 -5.47
CA GLU A 318 26.54 -17.48 -4.60
C GLU A 318 27.49 -16.39 -5.12
N ILE A 319 27.31 -15.18 -4.61
CA ILE A 319 28.10 -13.99 -4.97
C ILE A 319 29.37 -13.92 -4.10
N LYS A 320 29.74 -15.01 -3.42
CA LYS A 320 30.98 -15.15 -2.63
C LYS A 320 32.19 -15.26 -3.58
N PRO A 321 33.37 -14.69 -3.23
CA PRO A 321 33.78 -14.18 -1.92
C PRO A 321 33.69 -12.64 -1.77
N VAL A 322 33.24 -11.87 -2.76
CA VAL A 322 33.35 -10.41 -2.74
C VAL A 322 32.28 -9.76 -1.84
N PHE A 323 31.07 -10.31 -1.80
CA PHE A 323 30.00 -9.83 -0.92
C PHE A 323 29.51 -10.95 -0.03
N THR A 324 30.00 -10.95 1.21
CA THR A 324 29.51 -11.86 2.23
C THR A 324 28.10 -11.41 2.71
N ASP A 325 27.32 -12.33 3.25
CA ASP A 325 26.02 -12.01 3.85
C ASP A 325 26.10 -10.95 4.98
N ALA A 326 27.30 -10.77 5.56
CA ALA A 326 27.57 -9.77 6.59
C ALA A 326 27.77 -8.34 6.03
N THR A 327 27.69 -8.13 4.72
CA THR A 327 27.78 -6.79 4.12
C THR A 327 26.39 -6.23 3.75
N PRO A 328 26.19 -4.90 3.74
CA PRO A 328 24.94 -4.31 3.27
C PRO A 328 24.54 -4.75 1.86
N ILE A 329 25.51 -4.94 0.97
CA ILE A 329 25.26 -5.39 -0.41
C ILE A 329 24.86 -6.86 -0.44
N GLY A 330 25.66 -7.73 0.18
CA GLY A 330 25.49 -9.19 0.11
C GLY A 330 24.24 -9.66 0.84
N SER A 331 23.92 -9.08 2.00
CA SER A 331 22.74 -9.44 2.78
C SER A 331 21.42 -9.28 2.00
N GLN A 332 21.38 -8.33 1.05
CA GLN A 332 20.14 -8.03 0.32
C GLN A 332 19.80 -9.06 -0.78
N TYR A 333 20.73 -9.94 -1.15
CA TYR A 333 20.44 -11.10 -2.01
C TYR A 333 19.81 -12.27 -1.24
N ASN A 334 19.80 -12.22 0.09
CA ASN A 334 19.06 -13.19 0.91
C ASN A 334 17.57 -12.84 0.90
N GLN A 335 16.73 -13.88 0.79
CA GLN A 335 15.30 -13.70 0.91
C GLN A 335 14.95 -13.27 2.34
N PRO A 336 14.22 -12.16 2.54
CA PRO A 336 13.67 -11.81 3.84
C PRO A 336 12.55 -12.79 4.21
N LEU A 337 12.54 -13.28 5.46
CA LEU A 337 11.42 -14.08 5.98
C LEU A 337 10.34 -13.20 6.62
N LEU A 338 10.65 -11.94 6.91
CA LEU A 338 9.68 -10.90 7.25
C LEU A 338 9.56 -9.95 6.06
N GLU A 339 8.41 -9.96 5.41
CA GLU A 339 8.12 -9.16 4.21
C GLU A 339 6.68 -8.65 4.21
N PHE A 340 6.43 -7.57 3.49
CA PHE A 340 5.10 -6.97 3.26
C PHE A 340 4.30 -6.77 4.54
N SER A 341 4.98 -6.38 5.63
CA SER A 341 4.35 -6.17 6.94
C SER A 341 3.32 -5.04 6.91
N GLY A 342 2.32 -5.08 7.81
CA GLY A 342 1.34 -4.03 8.02
C GLY A 342 1.87 -2.82 8.81
N SER A 343 3.18 -2.73 9.07
CA SER A 343 3.78 -1.62 9.80
C SER A 343 3.71 -0.29 9.05
N CYS A 344 3.96 0.82 9.75
CA CYS A 344 3.94 2.15 9.15
C CYS A 344 4.93 2.29 7.99
N ALA A 345 4.62 3.16 7.03
CA ALA A 345 5.53 3.49 5.94
C ALA A 345 6.87 4.03 6.47
N GLY A 346 7.99 3.38 6.07
CA GLY A 346 9.33 3.75 6.55
C GLY A 346 9.61 3.37 8.02
N CYS A 347 8.92 2.38 8.57
CA CYS A 347 9.13 1.91 9.94
C CYS A 347 10.56 1.40 10.15
N ALA A 348 11.32 2.05 11.02
CA ALA A 348 12.71 1.69 11.29
C ALA A 348 12.83 0.32 12.00
N GLU A 349 11.93 0.01 12.92
CA GLU A 349 11.93 -1.27 13.66
C GLU A 349 11.77 -2.45 12.70
N THR A 350 10.85 -2.36 11.74
CA THR A 350 10.62 -3.42 10.75
C THR A 350 11.84 -3.62 9.85
N SER A 351 12.61 -2.56 9.56
CA SER A 351 13.86 -2.67 8.79
C SER A 351 14.88 -3.55 9.51
N TYR A 352 15.04 -3.41 10.82
CA TYR A 352 15.93 -4.26 11.62
C TYR A 352 15.42 -5.71 11.68
N ALA A 353 14.14 -5.90 11.99
CA ALA A 353 13.53 -7.22 12.05
C ALA A 353 13.69 -7.97 10.72
N ARG A 354 13.45 -7.30 9.60
CA ARG A 354 13.65 -7.85 8.26
C ARG A 354 15.11 -8.25 8.03
N LEU A 355 16.06 -7.37 8.34
CA LEU A 355 17.50 -7.64 8.15
C LEU A 355 17.95 -8.85 8.97
N ILE A 356 17.52 -8.95 10.21
CA ILE A 356 17.84 -10.10 11.07
C ILE A 356 17.32 -11.40 10.43
N THR A 357 16.12 -11.40 9.84
CA THR A 357 15.61 -12.58 9.12
C THR A 357 16.45 -12.94 7.90
N GLN A 358 17.04 -11.96 7.20
CA GLN A 358 17.93 -12.23 6.08
C GLN A 358 19.29 -12.79 6.51
N LEU A 359 19.79 -12.41 7.69
CA LEU A 359 21.09 -12.84 8.20
C LEU A 359 21.04 -14.22 8.88
N PHE A 360 20.01 -14.47 9.66
CA PHE A 360 19.91 -15.66 10.52
C PHE A 360 18.88 -16.67 10.01
N GLY A 361 17.94 -16.22 9.15
CA GLY A 361 16.97 -17.11 8.51
C GLY A 361 16.16 -17.92 9.52
N GLU A 362 16.04 -19.21 9.25
CA GLU A 362 15.25 -20.15 10.07
C GLU A 362 15.89 -20.48 11.44
N GLN A 363 17.11 -19.99 11.70
CA GLN A 363 17.81 -20.23 12.97
C GLN A 363 17.34 -19.31 14.10
N MET A 364 16.36 -18.44 13.85
CA MET A 364 15.91 -17.44 14.80
C MET A 364 14.43 -17.57 15.16
N TYR A 365 14.10 -17.12 16.35
CA TYR A 365 12.74 -16.88 16.80
C TYR A 365 12.54 -15.36 16.93
N LEU A 366 11.58 -14.80 16.21
CA LEU A 366 11.30 -13.36 16.25
C LEU A 366 9.95 -13.10 16.90
N SER A 367 9.95 -12.30 17.96
CA SER A 367 8.73 -11.81 18.60
C SER A 367 8.85 -10.31 18.85
N LEU A 368 8.10 -9.52 18.12
CA LEU A 368 8.10 -8.05 18.26
C LEU A 368 7.53 -7.59 19.60
N ILE A 369 6.57 -8.32 20.14
CA ILE A 369 5.99 -8.01 21.45
C ILE A 369 7.01 -8.14 22.58
N HIS A 370 7.89 -9.14 22.53
CA HIS A 370 8.94 -9.33 23.54
C HIS A 370 10.14 -8.38 23.37
N ILE A 371 10.26 -7.73 22.23
CA ILE A 371 11.29 -6.71 21.98
C ILE A 371 10.86 -5.36 22.54
N SER A 372 9.62 -4.94 22.33
CA SER A 372 9.14 -3.62 22.72
C SER A 372 8.56 -3.56 24.17
N GLU A 373 7.95 -4.63 24.65
CA GLU A 373 7.28 -4.67 25.94
C GLU A 373 8.22 -4.48 27.16
N PRO A 374 9.41 -5.08 27.19
CA PRO A 374 10.35 -4.86 28.31
C PRO A 374 10.77 -3.39 28.47
N THR A 375 10.82 -2.63 27.41
CA THR A 375 11.16 -1.19 27.45
C THR A 375 10.04 -0.39 28.12
N ARG A 376 8.78 -0.69 27.84
CA ARG A 376 7.63 -0.05 28.47
C ARG A 376 7.52 -0.34 29.94
N GLN A 377 7.82 -1.57 30.38
CA GLN A 377 7.81 -1.96 31.79
C GLN A 377 8.92 -1.28 32.61
N ALA A 378 10.00 -0.85 31.98
CA ALA A 378 11.08 -0.12 32.65
C ALA A 378 10.75 1.37 32.89
N GLU A 379 9.71 1.91 32.25
CA GLU A 379 9.27 3.30 32.38
C GLU A 379 8.12 3.49 33.39
N ILE A 380 7.61 2.42 33.97
CA ILE A 380 6.57 2.42 35.03
C ILE A 380 7.19 2.14 36.39
#